data_53b65eedef74f4494f79e329459adf4e
#
_entry.id   53b65eedef74f4494f79e329459adf4e
#
_cell.length_a   1.000
_cell.length_b   1.000
_cell.length_c   1.000
_cell.angle_alpha   90.00
_cell.angle_beta   90.00
_cell.angle_gamma   90.00
#
_symmetry.space_group_name_H-M   'P 1'
#
loop_
_entity.id
_entity.type
_entity.pdbx_description
1 polymer ?
#
loop_
_entity_poly.entity_id
_entity_poly.type
_entity_poly.pdbx_seq_one_letter_code
_entity_poly.pdbx_strand_id
1 'polypeptide(L)'
;MTEKEKEVKENRIQDLLVKREEYVNNGEIEKEIIVLRELKVLFRRLYGEESDESVKVLTELGNVLKYVGKFEEAIRHLSKVEKIVLKNYGENTMAFVTCNANLAEVYRTMKKYEEVEEKYFKAIKTYKKNDFRNEYVFAGICNNLGLFFEETDRYKDSVKWQKKSLEILEGAENSQVQGAIIRSNMVNSYLKIGEKKLAENCMNVALEVLEKEVGENSNLYFNILHNLANVYFENKSYKKSVILLEKCEKLHKTIFGNENEMYQSILDKILIAKQKIAKNKMEQYVWKNQSVKKLKN
;
A
#
# COMPACT_ATOMS: atom_id res chain seq x y z
N MET A 1 10.59 15.91 -39.20
CA MET A 1 9.69 16.71 -38.33
C MET A 1 10.18 18.17 -38.41
N THR A 2 9.30 19.10 -38.77
CA THR A 2 9.63 20.53 -38.78
C THR A 2 9.69 21.10 -37.35
N GLU A 3 10.39 22.24 -37.14
CA GLU A 3 10.42 22.89 -35.82
C GLU A 3 9.02 23.23 -35.29
N LYS A 4 8.15 23.72 -36.15
CA LYS A 4 6.75 24.04 -35.82
C LYS A 4 5.96 22.81 -35.39
N GLU A 5 6.15 21.65 -36.02
CA GLU A 5 5.53 20.40 -35.62
C GLU A 5 6.05 19.88 -34.26
N LYS A 6 7.32 20.15 -33.98
CA LYS A 6 7.94 19.80 -32.68
C LYS A 6 7.36 20.67 -31.57
N GLU A 7 7.32 21.96 -31.75
CA GLU A 7 6.76 22.95 -30.81
C GLU A 7 5.28 22.63 -30.47
N VAL A 8 4.46 22.33 -31.48
CA VAL A 8 3.06 21.93 -31.25
C VAL A 8 2.95 20.67 -30.37
N LYS A 9 3.83 19.68 -30.56
CA LYS A 9 3.82 18.46 -29.73
C LYS A 9 4.33 18.72 -28.32
N GLU A 10 5.35 19.56 -28.14
CA GLU A 10 5.86 19.95 -26.84
C GLU A 10 4.81 20.71 -26.03
N ASN A 11 4.10 21.67 -26.65
CA ASN A 11 2.97 22.35 -26.01
C ASN A 11 1.87 21.37 -25.61
N ARG A 12 1.55 20.39 -26.49
CA ARG A 12 0.56 19.33 -26.15
C ARG A 12 1.01 18.47 -24.98
N ILE A 13 2.29 18.16 -24.87
CA ILE A 13 2.84 17.43 -23.72
C ILE A 13 2.63 18.22 -22.42
N GLN A 14 2.92 19.51 -22.39
CA GLN A 14 2.71 20.34 -21.20
C GLN A 14 1.24 20.36 -20.76
N ASP A 15 0.30 20.54 -21.71
CA ASP A 15 -1.13 20.48 -21.43
C ASP A 15 -1.55 19.12 -20.82
N LEU A 16 -0.99 18.04 -21.34
CA LEU A 16 -1.29 16.68 -20.86
C LEU A 16 -0.71 16.42 -19.47
N LEU A 17 0.49 16.93 -19.17
CA LEU A 17 1.10 16.79 -17.84
C LEU A 17 0.26 17.53 -16.78
N VAL A 18 -0.23 18.74 -17.09
CA VAL A 18 -1.13 19.48 -16.17
C VAL A 18 -2.45 18.71 -15.95
N LYS A 19 -3.08 18.21 -17.02
CA LYS A 19 -4.29 17.40 -16.90
C LYS A 19 -4.08 16.12 -16.12
N ARG A 20 -2.92 15.47 -16.31
CA ARG A 20 -2.55 14.27 -15.55
C ARG A 20 -2.53 14.57 -14.05
N GLU A 21 -1.86 15.66 -13.65
CA GLU A 21 -1.78 16.05 -12.24
C GLU A 21 -3.17 16.32 -11.64
N GLU A 22 -4.06 16.99 -12.39
CA GLU A 22 -5.46 17.21 -12.01
C GLU A 22 -6.19 15.86 -11.79
N TYR A 23 -6.07 14.91 -12.74
CA TYR A 23 -6.73 13.61 -12.64
C TYR A 23 -6.20 12.76 -11.50
N VAL A 24 -4.89 12.80 -11.23
CA VAL A 24 -4.28 12.15 -10.06
C VAL A 24 -4.86 12.72 -8.76
N ASN A 25 -4.93 14.04 -8.63
CA ASN A 25 -5.46 14.71 -7.44
C ASN A 25 -6.94 14.41 -7.20
N ASN A 26 -7.71 14.22 -8.27
CA ASN A 26 -9.14 13.89 -8.22
C ASN A 26 -9.42 12.38 -8.13
N GLY A 27 -8.40 11.51 -8.21
CA GLY A 27 -8.57 10.05 -8.24
C GLY A 27 -9.22 9.51 -9.51
N GLU A 28 -9.16 10.25 -10.63
CA GLU A 28 -9.78 9.90 -11.92
C GLU A 28 -8.88 8.98 -12.76
N ILE A 29 -8.68 7.75 -12.27
CA ILE A 29 -7.68 6.79 -12.78
C ILE A 29 -7.85 6.48 -14.28
N GLU A 30 -9.07 6.31 -14.77
CA GLU A 30 -9.33 6.03 -16.19
C GLU A 30 -8.90 7.19 -17.09
N LYS A 31 -9.13 8.44 -16.67
CA LYS A 31 -8.70 9.62 -17.41
C LYS A 31 -7.18 9.78 -17.37
N GLU A 32 -6.55 9.48 -16.23
CA GLU A 32 -5.09 9.43 -16.11
C GLU A 32 -4.48 8.44 -17.10
N ILE A 33 -5.03 7.23 -17.23
CA ILE A 33 -4.58 6.21 -18.20
C ILE A 33 -4.66 6.73 -19.64
N ILE A 34 -5.75 7.43 -20.01
CA ILE A 34 -5.91 7.99 -21.35
C ILE A 34 -4.79 9.00 -21.65
N VAL A 35 -4.54 9.90 -20.70
CA VAL A 35 -3.48 10.91 -20.82
C VAL A 35 -2.09 10.27 -20.93
N LEU A 36 -1.79 9.28 -20.08
CA LEU A 36 -0.52 8.57 -20.12
C LEU A 36 -0.31 7.82 -21.45
N ARG A 37 -1.37 7.28 -22.05
CA ARG A 37 -1.28 6.64 -23.37
C ARG A 37 -0.99 7.64 -24.47
N GLU A 38 -1.53 8.86 -24.43
CA GLU A 38 -1.22 9.93 -25.37
C GLU A 38 0.24 10.41 -25.19
N LEU A 39 0.64 10.67 -23.95
CA LEU A 39 2.03 11.01 -23.61
C LEU A 39 3.04 9.97 -24.11
N LYS A 40 2.76 8.68 -23.94
CA LYS A 40 3.59 7.59 -24.47
C LYS A 40 3.81 7.71 -25.98
N VAL A 41 2.78 8.06 -26.74
CA VAL A 41 2.90 8.21 -28.20
C VAL A 41 3.74 9.43 -28.55
N LEU A 42 3.52 10.55 -27.85
CA LEU A 42 4.24 11.80 -28.08
C LEU A 42 5.73 11.68 -27.72
N PHE A 43 6.05 11.16 -26.54
CA PHE A 43 7.44 10.95 -26.11
C PHE A 43 8.21 10.04 -27.06
N ARG A 44 7.59 8.89 -27.45
CA ARG A 44 8.20 8.00 -28.44
C ARG A 44 8.50 8.70 -29.76
N ARG A 45 7.62 9.58 -30.23
CA ARG A 45 7.81 10.31 -31.49
C ARG A 45 8.85 11.43 -31.43
N LEU A 46 8.96 12.09 -30.29
CA LEU A 46 9.87 13.23 -30.11
C LEU A 46 11.25 12.80 -29.68
N TYR A 47 11.35 11.89 -28.72
CA TYR A 47 12.59 11.57 -28.04
C TYR A 47 13.08 10.14 -28.32
N GLY A 48 12.23 9.32 -28.94
CA GLY A 48 12.54 7.92 -29.20
C GLY A 48 11.95 6.96 -28.18
N GLU A 49 11.94 5.68 -28.53
CA GLU A 49 11.29 4.64 -27.74
C GLU A 49 12.05 4.30 -26.45
N GLU A 50 13.37 4.51 -26.45
CA GLU A 50 14.28 4.17 -25.36
C GLU A 50 14.74 5.40 -24.56
N SER A 51 14.11 6.56 -24.78
CA SER A 51 14.42 7.80 -24.03
C SER A 51 13.94 7.72 -22.58
N ASP A 52 14.52 8.57 -21.71
CA ASP A 52 14.13 8.66 -20.31
C ASP A 52 12.67 9.07 -20.13
N GLU A 53 12.14 9.93 -21.01
CA GLU A 53 10.74 10.33 -21.02
C GLU A 53 9.83 9.15 -21.34
N SER A 54 10.22 8.32 -22.32
CA SER A 54 9.50 7.10 -22.66
C SER A 54 9.54 6.08 -21.52
N VAL A 55 10.67 5.92 -20.86
CA VAL A 55 10.83 5.05 -19.68
C VAL A 55 9.93 5.53 -18.54
N LYS A 56 9.91 6.83 -18.23
CA LYS A 56 9.05 7.41 -17.17
C LYS A 56 7.58 7.13 -17.44
N VAL A 57 7.07 7.50 -18.63
CA VAL A 57 5.65 7.31 -18.93
C VAL A 57 5.23 5.83 -18.98
N LEU A 58 6.11 4.94 -19.44
CA LEU A 58 5.84 3.50 -19.42
C LEU A 58 5.79 2.95 -17.99
N THR A 59 6.64 3.44 -17.10
CA THR A 59 6.66 3.07 -15.68
C THR A 59 5.37 3.53 -14.99
N GLU A 60 4.98 4.79 -15.19
CA GLU A 60 3.74 5.33 -14.65
C GLU A 60 2.52 4.59 -15.16
N LEU A 61 2.43 4.37 -16.48
CA LEU A 61 1.33 3.62 -17.10
C LEU A 61 1.26 2.19 -16.55
N GLY A 62 2.38 1.50 -16.38
CA GLY A 62 2.44 0.19 -15.74
C GLY A 62 1.91 0.20 -14.30
N ASN A 63 2.27 1.21 -13.53
CA ASN A 63 1.82 1.35 -12.15
C ASN A 63 0.31 1.64 -12.05
N VAL A 64 -0.23 2.52 -12.90
CA VAL A 64 -1.66 2.88 -12.87
C VAL A 64 -2.54 1.74 -13.37
N LEU A 65 -2.12 1.03 -14.42
CA LEU A 65 -2.85 -0.12 -14.98
C LEU A 65 -3.08 -1.25 -13.96
N LYS A 66 -2.18 -1.41 -12.99
CA LYS A 66 -2.34 -2.36 -11.89
C LYS A 66 -3.62 -2.08 -11.08
N TYR A 67 -3.94 -0.82 -10.80
CA TYR A 67 -5.12 -0.47 -9.99
C TYR A 67 -6.45 -0.73 -10.68
N VAL A 68 -6.47 -0.77 -12.02
CA VAL A 68 -7.66 -1.10 -12.81
C VAL A 68 -7.68 -2.56 -13.30
N GLY A 69 -6.82 -3.42 -12.73
CA GLY A 69 -6.80 -4.86 -13.03
C GLY A 69 -6.24 -5.23 -14.41
N LYS A 70 -5.60 -4.29 -15.13
CA LYS A 70 -4.99 -4.56 -16.46
C LYS A 70 -3.56 -5.08 -16.32
N PHE A 71 -3.41 -6.18 -15.61
CA PHE A 71 -2.11 -6.70 -15.17
C PHE A 71 -1.18 -7.07 -16.32
N GLU A 72 -1.67 -7.75 -17.36
CA GLU A 72 -0.86 -8.16 -18.51
C GLU A 72 -0.32 -6.96 -19.28
N GLU A 73 -1.11 -5.88 -19.39
CA GLU A 73 -0.66 -4.63 -20.00
C GLU A 73 0.38 -3.94 -19.12
N ALA A 74 0.19 -3.91 -17.81
CA ALA A 74 1.15 -3.39 -16.84
C ALA A 74 2.49 -4.12 -16.93
N ILE A 75 2.49 -5.45 -16.92
CA ILE A 75 3.69 -6.28 -17.07
C ILE A 75 4.40 -5.99 -18.39
N ARG A 76 3.66 -5.90 -19.52
CA ARG A 76 4.28 -5.58 -20.81
C ARG A 76 5.02 -4.26 -20.80
N HIS A 77 4.44 -3.21 -20.17
CA HIS A 77 5.09 -1.91 -20.07
C HIS A 77 6.30 -1.95 -19.15
N LEU A 78 6.17 -2.52 -17.95
CA LEU A 78 7.26 -2.60 -16.98
C LEU A 78 8.39 -3.53 -17.45
N SER A 79 8.10 -4.65 -18.10
CA SER A 79 9.12 -5.52 -18.69
C SER A 79 9.84 -4.85 -19.86
N LYS A 80 9.16 -3.97 -20.61
CA LYS A 80 9.80 -3.15 -21.62
C LYS A 80 10.76 -2.14 -20.98
N VAL A 81 10.34 -1.48 -19.90
CA VAL A 81 11.21 -0.61 -19.10
C VAL A 81 12.44 -1.38 -18.61
N GLU A 82 12.27 -2.58 -18.04
CA GLU A 82 13.38 -3.41 -17.57
C GLU A 82 14.40 -3.66 -18.68
N LYS A 83 13.95 -4.04 -19.89
CA LYS A 83 14.81 -4.25 -21.05
C LYS A 83 15.57 -3.00 -21.48
N ILE A 84 14.89 -1.85 -21.55
CA ILE A 84 15.50 -0.56 -21.91
C ILE A 84 16.55 -0.17 -20.87
N VAL A 85 16.22 -0.27 -19.58
CA VAL A 85 17.13 0.07 -18.49
C VAL A 85 18.37 -0.84 -18.51
N LEU A 86 18.18 -2.15 -18.69
CA LEU A 86 19.29 -3.10 -18.81
C LEU A 86 20.21 -2.80 -19.97
N LYS A 87 19.64 -2.47 -21.14
CA LYS A 87 20.39 -2.17 -22.37
C LYS A 87 21.18 -0.87 -22.23
N ASN A 88 20.55 0.21 -21.72
CA ASN A 88 21.13 1.55 -21.74
C ASN A 88 22.02 1.83 -20.53
N TYR A 89 21.69 1.26 -19.34
CA TYR A 89 22.30 1.65 -18.07
C TYR A 89 22.82 0.45 -17.25
N GLY A 90 22.42 -0.78 -17.63
CA GLY A 90 22.78 -1.99 -16.89
C GLY A 90 22.00 -2.20 -15.60
N GLU A 91 22.37 -3.24 -14.86
CA GLU A 91 21.67 -3.62 -13.61
C GLU A 91 21.98 -2.69 -12.42
N ASN A 92 23.11 -2.01 -12.42
CA ASN A 92 23.59 -1.24 -11.26
C ASN A 92 23.01 0.18 -11.23
N THR A 93 21.69 0.33 -11.38
CA THR A 93 20.99 1.63 -11.41
C THR A 93 19.75 1.64 -10.54
N MET A 94 19.37 2.83 -10.05
CA MET A 94 18.09 3.01 -9.33
C MET A 94 16.89 2.72 -10.22
N ALA A 95 16.97 3.00 -11.53
CA ALA A 95 15.93 2.67 -12.48
C ALA A 95 15.66 1.15 -12.53
N PHE A 96 16.72 0.33 -12.47
CA PHE A 96 16.59 -1.13 -12.40
C PHE A 96 15.98 -1.60 -11.07
N VAL A 97 16.39 -1.01 -9.94
CA VAL A 97 15.80 -1.28 -8.61
C VAL A 97 14.31 -0.99 -8.63
N THR A 98 13.92 0.22 -9.06
CA THR A 98 12.51 0.64 -9.08
C THR A 98 11.66 -0.20 -10.03
N CYS A 99 12.19 -0.55 -11.20
CA CYS A 99 11.48 -1.37 -12.17
C CYS A 99 11.18 -2.78 -11.63
N ASN A 100 12.16 -3.42 -10.98
CA ASN A 100 11.95 -4.74 -10.36
C ASN A 100 10.96 -4.66 -9.19
N ALA A 101 11.01 -3.61 -8.36
CA ALA A 101 10.03 -3.41 -7.31
C ALA A 101 8.60 -3.23 -7.86
N ASN A 102 8.42 -2.46 -8.94
CA ASN A 102 7.13 -2.25 -9.58
C ASN A 102 6.60 -3.54 -10.22
N LEU A 103 7.44 -4.34 -10.86
CA LEU A 103 7.07 -5.66 -11.39
C LEU A 103 6.64 -6.61 -10.25
N ALA A 104 7.38 -6.63 -9.14
CA ALA A 104 7.01 -7.42 -7.96
C ALA A 104 5.60 -7.06 -7.46
N GLU A 105 5.25 -5.76 -7.41
CA GLU A 105 3.92 -5.32 -7.01
C GLU A 105 2.81 -5.78 -7.95
N VAL A 106 3.04 -5.78 -9.25
CA VAL A 106 2.06 -6.32 -10.22
C VAL A 106 1.90 -7.82 -10.02
N TYR A 107 3.00 -8.58 -9.90
CA TYR A 107 2.95 -10.01 -9.65
C TYR A 107 2.27 -10.34 -8.32
N ARG A 108 2.51 -9.55 -7.26
CA ARG A 108 1.84 -9.71 -5.95
C ARG A 108 0.33 -9.57 -6.08
N THR A 109 -0.15 -8.56 -6.79
CA THR A 109 -1.59 -8.37 -7.04
C THR A 109 -2.19 -9.53 -7.83
N MET A 110 -1.42 -10.15 -8.73
CA MET A 110 -1.80 -11.36 -9.47
C MET A 110 -1.65 -12.66 -8.68
N LYS A 111 -1.13 -12.60 -7.45
CA LYS A 111 -0.79 -13.77 -6.62
C LYS A 111 0.21 -14.74 -7.26
N LYS A 112 1.11 -14.22 -8.10
CA LYS A 112 2.23 -14.96 -8.70
C LYS A 112 3.44 -14.87 -7.78
N TYR A 113 3.41 -15.61 -6.69
CA TYR A 113 4.28 -15.42 -5.53
C TYR A 113 5.76 -15.77 -5.77
N GLU A 114 6.06 -16.69 -6.69
CA GLU A 114 7.44 -17.03 -7.05
C GLU A 114 8.14 -15.84 -7.70
N GLU A 115 7.47 -15.18 -8.66
CA GLU A 115 7.99 -14.00 -9.35
C GLU A 115 8.11 -12.79 -8.42
N VAL A 116 7.24 -12.67 -7.40
CA VAL A 116 7.29 -11.59 -6.41
C VAL A 116 8.60 -11.63 -5.64
N GLU A 117 8.93 -12.78 -5.05
CA GLU A 117 10.11 -12.93 -4.20
C GLU A 117 11.40 -12.70 -5.01
N GLU A 118 11.50 -13.27 -6.22
CA GLU A 118 12.62 -13.05 -7.13
C GLU A 118 12.86 -11.56 -7.41
N LYS A 119 11.81 -10.84 -7.82
CA LYS A 119 11.92 -9.43 -8.22
C LYS A 119 12.30 -8.53 -7.05
N TYR A 120 11.70 -8.73 -5.87
CA TYR A 120 12.09 -7.95 -4.69
C TYR A 120 13.54 -8.21 -4.27
N PHE A 121 13.98 -9.47 -4.20
CA PHE A 121 15.37 -9.76 -3.83
C PHE A 121 16.37 -9.26 -4.86
N LYS A 122 16.02 -9.26 -6.14
CA LYS A 122 16.84 -8.65 -7.19
C LYS A 122 16.98 -7.13 -6.97
N ALA A 123 15.89 -6.43 -6.68
CA ALA A 123 15.91 -5.01 -6.36
C ALA A 123 16.76 -4.71 -5.11
N ILE A 124 16.56 -5.46 -4.02
CA ILE A 124 17.29 -5.31 -2.76
C ILE A 124 18.79 -5.57 -2.93
N LYS A 125 19.15 -6.64 -3.65
CA LYS A 125 20.55 -6.99 -3.92
C LYS A 125 21.25 -5.88 -4.70
N THR A 126 20.60 -5.37 -5.74
CA THR A 126 21.13 -4.26 -6.55
C THR A 126 21.24 -2.99 -5.73
N TYR A 127 20.24 -2.63 -4.92
CA TYR A 127 20.28 -1.44 -4.07
C TYR A 127 21.49 -1.49 -3.12
N LYS A 128 21.65 -2.58 -2.38
CA LYS A 128 22.74 -2.74 -1.40
C LYS A 128 24.13 -2.76 -2.03
N LYS A 129 24.26 -3.37 -3.22
CA LYS A 129 25.55 -3.47 -3.92
C LYS A 129 26.12 -2.12 -4.33
N ASN A 130 25.24 -1.16 -4.63
CA ASN A 130 25.62 0.11 -5.23
C ASN A 130 25.57 1.31 -4.27
N ASP A 131 25.32 1.07 -2.98
CA ASP A 131 25.25 2.10 -1.92
C ASP A 131 24.38 3.31 -2.30
N PHE A 132 23.21 3.03 -2.89
CA PHE A 132 22.24 4.08 -3.23
C PHE A 132 21.71 4.75 -1.96
N ARG A 133 21.57 6.08 -2.00
CA ARG A 133 21.08 6.91 -0.88
C ARG A 133 19.65 7.40 -1.12
N ASN A 134 18.75 6.49 -1.46
CA ASN A 134 17.32 6.80 -1.56
C ASN A 134 16.56 5.95 -0.54
N GLU A 135 16.62 6.39 0.71
CA GLU A 135 16.04 5.72 1.86
C GLU A 135 14.54 5.44 1.66
N TYR A 136 13.80 6.39 1.09
CA TYR A 136 12.34 6.22 0.87
C TYR A 136 12.02 5.09 -0.09
N VAL A 137 12.73 4.99 -1.21
CA VAL A 137 12.51 3.89 -2.17
C VAL A 137 12.87 2.56 -1.51
N PHE A 138 13.98 2.50 -0.79
CA PHE A 138 14.41 1.24 -0.16
C PHE A 138 13.50 0.84 1.00
N ALA A 139 13.08 1.77 1.83
CA ALA A 139 12.08 1.53 2.87
C ALA A 139 10.76 1.04 2.27
N GLY A 140 10.29 1.66 1.17
CA GLY A 140 9.11 1.20 0.44
C GLY A 140 9.22 -0.24 -0.04
N ILE A 141 10.36 -0.62 -0.63
CA ILE A 141 10.63 -2.00 -1.07
C ILE A 141 10.58 -2.96 0.12
N CYS A 142 11.23 -2.62 1.25
CA CYS A 142 11.21 -3.45 2.45
C CYS A 142 9.80 -3.60 3.03
N ASN A 143 9.01 -2.52 3.08
CA ASN A 143 7.62 -2.58 3.54
C ASN A 143 6.77 -3.48 2.63
N ASN A 144 6.86 -3.32 1.32
CA ASN A 144 6.06 -4.08 0.37
C ASN A 144 6.43 -5.57 0.37
N LEU A 145 7.72 -5.90 0.53
CA LEU A 145 8.16 -7.28 0.77
C LEU A 145 7.60 -7.81 2.10
N GLY A 146 7.50 -6.98 3.14
CA GLY A 146 6.82 -7.32 4.38
C GLY A 146 5.35 -7.66 4.18
N LEU A 147 4.62 -6.85 3.39
CA LEU A 147 3.21 -7.12 3.03
C LEU A 147 3.07 -8.43 2.23
N PHE A 148 3.98 -8.71 1.30
CA PHE A 148 4.01 -9.98 0.59
C PHE A 148 4.17 -11.18 1.54
N PHE A 149 5.07 -11.08 2.51
CA PHE A 149 5.24 -12.14 3.51
C PHE A 149 4.02 -12.31 4.42
N GLU A 150 3.29 -11.23 4.71
CA GLU A 150 2.03 -11.30 5.43
C GLU A 150 0.95 -12.04 4.61
N GLU A 151 0.80 -11.72 3.32
CA GLU A 151 -0.14 -12.37 2.41
C GLU A 151 0.14 -13.88 2.20
N THR A 152 1.37 -14.31 2.46
CA THR A 152 1.81 -15.71 2.38
C THR A 152 1.94 -16.37 3.75
N ASP A 153 1.30 -15.81 4.78
CA ASP A 153 1.29 -16.31 6.17
C ASP A 153 2.69 -16.39 6.83
N ARG A 154 3.70 -15.75 6.24
CA ARG A 154 5.08 -15.67 6.76
C ARG A 154 5.23 -14.48 7.71
N TYR A 155 4.42 -14.43 8.75
CA TYR A 155 4.27 -13.25 9.62
C TYR A 155 5.57 -12.81 10.32
N LYS A 156 6.47 -13.73 10.67
CA LYS A 156 7.78 -13.38 11.26
C LYS A 156 8.69 -12.67 10.26
N ASP A 157 8.69 -13.12 9.01
CA ASP A 157 9.43 -12.46 7.93
C ASP A 157 8.81 -11.10 7.61
N SER A 158 7.49 -11.00 7.60
CA SER A 158 6.76 -9.73 7.45
C SER A 158 7.24 -8.71 8.48
N VAL A 159 7.17 -9.03 9.77
CA VAL A 159 7.64 -8.15 10.85
C VAL A 159 9.12 -7.77 10.68
N LYS A 160 9.97 -8.73 10.29
CA LYS A 160 11.40 -8.47 10.07
C LYS A 160 11.64 -7.42 8.99
N TRP A 161 10.97 -7.53 7.86
CA TRP A 161 11.16 -6.61 6.75
C TRP A 161 10.51 -5.24 6.98
N GLN A 162 9.35 -5.20 7.63
CA GLN A 162 8.72 -3.94 8.03
C GLN A 162 9.53 -3.20 9.11
N LYS A 163 10.13 -3.90 10.07
CA LYS A 163 11.11 -3.29 11.00
C LYS A 163 12.29 -2.71 10.24
N LYS A 164 12.83 -3.45 9.26
CA LYS A 164 13.93 -2.95 8.43
C LYS A 164 13.53 -1.67 7.68
N SER A 165 12.30 -1.61 7.21
CA SER A 165 11.75 -0.40 6.59
C SER A 165 11.73 0.80 7.56
N LEU A 166 11.30 0.61 8.81
CA LEU A 166 11.32 1.65 9.85
C LEU A 166 12.74 2.12 10.18
N GLU A 167 13.68 1.19 10.36
CA GLU A 167 15.10 1.50 10.62
C GLU A 167 15.71 2.37 9.51
N ILE A 168 15.36 2.12 8.24
CA ILE A 168 15.84 2.91 7.10
C ILE A 168 15.30 4.34 7.16
N LEU A 169 14.06 4.51 7.64
CA LEU A 169 13.43 5.83 7.74
C LEU A 169 13.85 6.60 9.00
N GLU A 170 14.57 5.97 9.95
CA GLU A 170 15.12 6.66 11.11
C GLU A 170 16.11 7.74 10.65
N GLY A 171 15.79 9.00 10.94
CA GLY A 171 16.60 10.14 10.53
C GLY A 171 16.30 10.70 9.12
N ALA A 172 15.43 10.07 8.34
CA ALA A 172 14.96 10.64 7.09
C ALA A 172 13.96 11.78 7.35
N GLU A 173 14.15 12.92 6.70
CA GLU A 173 13.24 14.08 6.83
C GLU A 173 11.82 13.71 6.38
N ASN A 174 10.81 14.24 7.06
CA ASN A 174 9.39 14.03 6.71
C ASN A 174 8.93 12.56 6.61
N SER A 175 9.59 11.66 7.34
CA SER A 175 9.29 10.20 7.31
C SER A 175 8.18 9.77 8.27
N GLN A 176 7.64 10.68 9.09
CA GLN A 176 6.71 10.36 10.18
C GLN A 176 5.46 9.66 9.69
N VAL A 177 4.80 10.21 8.66
CA VAL A 177 3.59 9.63 8.06
C VAL A 177 3.87 8.25 7.48
N GLN A 178 4.98 8.11 6.75
CA GLN A 178 5.38 6.83 6.17
C GLN A 178 5.67 5.79 7.28
N GLY A 179 6.35 6.18 8.33
CA GLY A 179 6.62 5.34 9.50
C GLY A 179 5.32 4.90 10.21
N ALA A 180 4.31 5.78 10.28
CA ALA A 180 3.00 5.45 10.83
C ALA A 180 2.26 4.41 9.96
N ILE A 181 2.29 4.57 8.63
CA ILE A 181 1.71 3.60 7.70
C ILE A 181 2.37 2.22 7.88
N ILE A 182 3.70 2.15 7.95
CA ILE A 182 4.43 0.89 8.15
C ILE A 182 4.04 0.25 9.50
N ARG A 183 3.95 1.03 10.59
CA ARG A 183 3.50 0.52 11.89
C ARG A 183 2.09 -0.04 11.83
N SER A 184 1.16 0.61 11.12
CA SER A 184 -0.19 0.11 10.94
C SER A 184 -0.20 -1.25 10.19
N ASN A 185 0.66 -1.42 9.21
CA ASN A 185 0.82 -2.68 8.47
C ASN A 185 1.34 -3.82 9.38
N MET A 186 2.22 -3.51 10.35
CA MET A 186 2.78 -4.53 11.26
C MET A 186 1.76 -5.13 12.23
N VAL A 187 0.63 -4.46 12.46
CA VAL A 187 -0.36 -4.85 13.49
C VAL A 187 -0.87 -6.26 13.29
N ASN A 188 -1.28 -6.60 12.05
CA ASN A 188 -1.82 -7.94 11.77
C ASN A 188 -0.77 -9.03 11.99
N SER A 189 0.43 -8.85 11.46
CA SER A 189 1.53 -9.81 11.62
C SER A 189 1.88 -10.03 13.09
N TYR A 190 1.91 -8.97 13.92
CA TYR A 190 2.10 -9.12 15.36
C TYR A 190 0.95 -9.88 16.05
N LEU A 191 -0.30 -9.63 15.67
CA LEU A 191 -1.44 -10.38 16.21
C LEU A 191 -1.37 -11.85 15.86
N LYS A 192 -0.97 -12.20 14.63
CA LYS A 192 -0.83 -13.58 14.14
C LYS A 192 0.28 -14.37 14.85
N ILE A 193 1.39 -13.70 15.21
CA ILE A 193 2.46 -14.35 16.00
C ILE A 193 2.25 -14.27 17.51
N GLY A 194 1.10 -13.73 17.98
CA GLY A 194 0.74 -13.68 19.40
C GLY A 194 1.26 -12.47 20.18
N GLU A 195 1.98 -11.56 19.54
CA GLU A 195 2.61 -10.37 20.14
C GLU A 195 1.63 -9.21 20.29
N LYS A 196 0.55 -9.43 21.06
CA LYS A 196 -0.57 -8.48 21.19
C LYS A 196 -0.16 -7.10 21.71
N LYS A 197 0.81 -7.02 22.64
CA LYS A 197 1.28 -5.75 23.19
C LYS A 197 2.00 -4.92 22.12
N LEU A 198 2.82 -5.57 21.27
CA LEU A 198 3.52 -4.91 20.18
C LEU A 198 2.54 -4.44 19.11
N ALA A 199 1.53 -5.25 18.77
CA ALA A 199 0.45 -4.85 17.87
C ALA A 199 -0.26 -3.59 18.36
N GLU A 200 -0.62 -3.54 19.65
CA GLU A 200 -1.28 -2.40 20.26
C GLU A 200 -0.41 -1.14 20.27
N ASN A 201 0.86 -1.28 20.60
CA ASN A 201 1.80 -0.19 20.54
C ASN A 201 1.94 0.37 19.12
N CYS A 202 2.10 -0.50 18.13
CA CYS A 202 2.18 -0.08 16.71
C CYS A 202 0.92 0.68 16.27
N MET A 203 -0.27 0.18 16.63
CA MET A 203 -1.54 0.85 16.35
C MET A 203 -1.60 2.25 16.99
N ASN A 204 -1.31 2.34 18.28
CA ASN A 204 -1.42 3.61 19.02
C ASN A 204 -0.45 4.66 18.47
N VAL A 205 0.81 4.29 18.27
CA VAL A 205 1.82 5.20 17.69
C VAL A 205 1.45 5.61 16.26
N ALA A 206 0.94 4.69 15.44
CA ALA A 206 0.53 5.03 14.08
C ALA A 206 -0.61 6.05 14.07
N LEU A 207 -1.65 5.83 14.88
CA LEU A 207 -2.81 6.74 14.94
C LEU A 207 -2.45 8.10 15.53
N GLU A 208 -1.63 8.14 16.59
CA GLU A 208 -1.14 9.40 17.20
C GLU A 208 -0.34 10.24 16.19
N VAL A 209 0.59 9.63 15.49
CA VAL A 209 1.40 10.33 14.47
C VAL A 209 0.51 10.83 13.31
N LEU A 210 -0.41 10.01 12.81
CA LEU A 210 -1.29 10.43 11.72
C LEU A 210 -2.25 11.55 12.15
N GLU A 211 -2.78 11.50 13.38
CA GLU A 211 -3.63 12.57 13.92
C GLU A 211 -2.88 13.90 13.96
N LYS A 212 -1.62 13.88 14.40
CA LYS A 212 -0.75 15.05 14.47
C LYS A 212 -0.34 15.61 13.11
N GLU A 213 0.10 14.74 12.20
CA GLU A 213 0.74 15.14 10.94
C GLU A 213 -0.27 15.45 9.81
N VAL A 214 -1.41 14.74 9.77
CA VAL A 214 -2.40 14.87 8.69
C VAL A 214 -3.80 15.24 9.19
N GLY A 215 -4.03 15.18 10.49
CA GLY A 215 -5.32 15.48 11.12
C GLY A 215 -6.28 14.29 11.15
N GLU A 216 -7.12 14.27 12.19
CA GLU A 216 -8.11 13.19 12.41
C GLU A 216 -9.17 13.13 11.29
N ASN A 217 -9.52 14.25 10.67
CA ASN A 217 -10.52 14.33 9.62
C ASN A 217 -9.95 14.09 8.20
N SER A 218 -8.71 13.62 8.10
CA SER A 218 -8.12 13.28 6.80
C SER A 218 -8.57 11.91 6.29
N ASN A 219 -8.70 11.77 4.97
CA ASN A 219 -8.97 10.48 4.34
C ASN A 219 -7.92 9.42 4.70
N LEU A 220 -6.66 9.82 4.85
CA LEU A 220 -5.58 8.90 5.21
C LEU A 220 -5.78 8.34 6.62
N TYR A 221 -6.06 9.21 7.61
CA TYR A 221 -6.34 8.77 8.97
C TYR A 221 -7.53 7.82 9.02
N PHE A 222 -8.64 8.19 8.37
CA PHE A 222 -9.84 7.35 8.30
C PHE A 222 -9.53 5.97 7.70
N ASN A 223 -8.82 5.91 6.57
CA ASN A 223 -8.51 4.65 5.89
C ASN A 223 -7.64 3.74 6.78
N ILE A 224 -6.63 4.29 7.44
CA ILE A 224 -5.77 3.51 8.35
C ILE A 224 -6.58 3.03 9.57
N LEU A 225 -7.39 3.88 10.19
CA LEU A 225 -8.26 3.51 11.31
C LEU A 225 -9.22 2.38 10.93
N HIS A 226 -9.86 2.49 9.76
CA HIS A 226 -10.79 1.48 9.27
C HIS A 226 -10.08 0.15 8.96
N ASN A 227 -8.88 0.19 8.35
CA ASN A 227 -8.08 -1.00 8.13
C ASN A 227 -7.68 -1.68 9.44
N LEU A 228 -7.23 -0.92 10.45
CA LEU A 228 -6.92 -1.45 11.77
C LEU A 228 -8.14 -2.07 12.45
N ALA A 229 -9.30 -1.44 12.34
CA ALA A 229 -10.56 -1.98 12.87
C ALA A 229 -10.89 -3.35 12.24
N ASN A 230 -10.71 -3.50 10.93
CA ASN A 230 -10.89 -4.75 10.22
C ASN A 230 -9.86 -5.80 10.65
N VAL A 231 -8.59 -5.44 10.80
CA VAL A 231 -7.52 -6.34 11.30
C VAL A 231 -7.88 -6.90 12.67
N TYR A 232 -8.36 -6.08 13.60
CA TYR A 232 -8.81 -6.57 14.92
C TYR A 232 -10.05 -7.43 14.82
N PHE A 233 -10.97 -7.14 13.90
CA PHE A 233 -12.16 -7.96 13.65
C PHE A 233 -11.77 -9.37 13.18
N GLU A 234 -10.94 -9.46 12.15
CA GLU A 234 -10.47 -10.74 11.57
C GLU A 234 -9.67 -11.57 12.59
N ASN A 235 -8.90 -10.92 13.45
CA ASN A 235 -8.18 -11.56 14.54
C ASN A 235 -9.06 -11.83 15.79
N LYS A 236 -10.40 -11.75 15.66
CA LYS A 236 -11.40 -12.03 16.73
C LYS A 236 -11.24 -11.18 17.98
N SER A 237 -10.52 -10.07 17.89
CA SER A 237 -10.37 -9.07 18.95
C SER A 237 -11.53 -8.06 18.92
N TYR A 238 -12.76 -8.59 18.96
CA TYR A 238 -14.00 -7.85 18.71
C TYR A 238 -14.19 -6.60 19.57
N LYS A 239 -13.76 -6.61 20.83
CA LYS A 239 -13.88 -5.42 21.71
C LYS A 239 -13.09 -4.24 21.16
N LYS A 240 -11.83 -4.46 20.72
CA LYS A 240 -11.01 -3.41 20.10
C LYS A 240 -11.56 -2.99 18.76
N SER A 241 -11.97 -3.96 17.94
CA SER A 241 -12.59 -3.68 16.65
C SER A 241 -13.81 -2.76 16.80
N VAL A 242 -14.72 -3.02 17.77
CA VAL A 242 -15.90 -2.16 18.01
C VAL A 242 -15.48 -0.72 18.34
N ILE A 243 -14.50 -0.51 19.21
CA ILE A 243 -14.03 0.82 19.59
C ILE A 243 -13.53 1.59 18.34
N LEU A 244 -12.74 0.93 17.50
CA LEU A 244 -12.20 1.55 16.28
C LEU A 244 -13.29 1.80 15.23
N LEU A 245 -14.23 0.85 15.04
CA LEU A 245 -15.35 0.99 14.12
C LEU A 245 -16.32 2.09 14.53
N GLU A 246 -16.62 2.25 15.83
CA GLU A 246 -17.44 3.36 16.34
C GLU A 246 -16.77 4.72 16.11
N LYS A 247 -15.43 4.79 16.17
CA LYS A 247 -14.68 5.98 15.76
C LYS A 247 -14.78 6.21 14.25
N CYS A 248 -14.65 5.13 13.44
CA CYS A 248 -14.86 5.21 11.97
C CYS A 248 -16.25 5.70 11.61
N GLU A 249 -17.31 5.23 12.30
CA GLU A 249 -18.69 5.67 12.06
C GLU A 249 -18.84 7.18 12.22
N LYS A 250 -18.27 7.73 13.30
CA LYS A 250 -18.32 9.19 13.58
C LYS A 250 -17.57 9.98 12.50
N LEU A 251 -16.35 9.56 12.19
CA LEU A 251 -15.51 10.22 11.19
C LEU A 251 -16.10 10.14 9.80
N HIS A 252 -16.70 9.01 9.43
CA HIS A 252 -17.34 8.86 8.12
C HIS A 252 -18.41 9.93 7.88
N LYS A 253 -19.26 10.18 8.87
CA LYS A 253 -20.27 11.25 8.80
C LYS A 253 -19.66 12.63 8.61
N THR A 254 -18.54 12.89 9.27
CA THR A 254 -17.84 14.18 9.21
C THR A 254 -17.15 14.39 7.85
N ILE A 255 -16.48 13.36 7.32
CA ILE A 255 -15.62 13.45 6.13
C ILE A 255 -16.46 13.32 4.83
N PHE A 256 -17.38 12.36 4.79
CA PHE A 256 -18.10 12.01 3.57
C PHE A 256 -19.56 12.49 3.54
N GLY A 257 -20.09 12.97 4.64
CA GLY A 257 -21.39 13.65 4.76
C GLY A 257 -22.61 12.76 4.66
N ASN A 258 -22.64 11.81 3.74
CA ASN A 258 -23.81 10.97 3.46
C ASN A 258 -23.54 9.50 3.78
N GLU A 259 -24.60 8.79 4.17
CA GLU A 259 -24.59 7.35 4.35
C GLU A 259 -24.45 6.68 2.97
N ASN A 260 -23.46 5.78 2.85
CA ASN A 260 -23.18 5.00 1.65
C ASN A 260 -22.90 3.54 2.03
N GLU A 261 -22.58 2.69 1.04
CA GLU A 261 -22.27 1.27 1.26
C GLU A 261 -21.15 1.04 2.29
N MET A 262 -20.13 1.89 2.31
CA MET A 262 -19.04 1.81 3.31
C MET A 262 -19.58 2.07 4.71
N TYR A 263 -20.46 3.07 4.90
CA TYR A 263 -21.08 3.36 6.17
C TYR A 263 -21.91 2.17 6.68
N GLN A 264 -22.75 1.57 5.82
CA GLN A 264 -23.50 0.37 6.16
C GLN A 264 -22.59 -0.80 6.54
N SER A 265 -21.52 -1.02 5.80
CA SER A 265 -20.53 -2.05 6.12
C SER A 265 -19.90 -1.86 7.51
N ILE A 266 -19.63 -0.62 7.93
CA ILE A 266 -19.13 -0.30 9.27
C ILE A 266 -20.18 -0.68 10.33
N LEU A 267 -21.44 -0.28 10.16
CA LEU A 267 -22.53 -0.59 11.08
C LEU A 267 -22.76 -2.11 11.24
N ASP A 268 -22.78 -2.82 10.13
CA ASP A 268 -22.95 -4.28 10.12
C ASP A 268 -21.83 -4.98 10.89
N LYS A 269 -20.58 -4.56 10.68
CA LYS A 269 -19.42 -5.09 11.42
C LYS A 269 -19.50 -4.78 12.91
N ILE A 270 -19.95 -3.59 13.30
CA ILE A 270 -20.21 -3.26 14.72
C ILE A 270 -21.23 -4.22 15.32
N LEU A 271 -22.33 -4.43 14.63
CA LEU A 271 -23.40 -5.32 15.09
C LEU A 271 -22.90 -6.75 15.26
N ILE A 272 -22.23 -7.30 14.23
CA ILE A 272 -21.66 -8.65 14.25
C ILE A 272 -20.65 -8.78 15.39
N ALA A 273 -19.74 -7.82 15.56
CA ALA A 273 -18.75 -7.86 16.62
C ALA A 273 -19.40 -7.83 18.02
N LYS A 274 -20.43 -7.01 18.25
CA LYS A 274 -21.20 -6.97 19.51
C LYS A 274 -21.90 -8.29 19.79
N GLN A 275 -22.50 -8.93 18.79
CA GLN A 275 -23.10 -10.26 18.91
C GLN A 275 -22.07 -11.34 19.30
N LYS A 276 -20.87 -11.32 18.65
CA LYS A 276 -19.76 -12.24 18.99
C LYS A 276 -19.27 -12.03 20.43
N ILE A 277 -19.18 -10.79 20.90
CA ILE A 277 -18.82 -10.47 22.30
C ILE A 277 -19.85 -11.03 23.27
N ALA A 278 -21.14 -10.84 22.98
CA ALA A 278 -22.23 -11.35 23.84
C ALA A 278 -22.23 -12.90 23.90
N LYS A 279 -22.10 -13.55 22.74
CA LYS A 279 -21.99 -15.02 22.67
C LYS A 279 -20.81 -15.55 23.49
N ASN A 280 -19.62 -14.98 23.33
CA ASN A 280 -18.43 -15.39 24.08
C ASN A 280 -18.61 -15.24 25.60
N LYS A 281 -19.29 -14.16 26.05
CA LYS A 281 -19.60 -13.98 27.48
C LYS A 281 -20.56 -15.07 27.99
N MET A 282 -21.59 -15.43 27.21
CA MET A 282 -22.55 -16.45 27.58
C MET A 282 -21.89 -17.83 27.66
N GLU A 283 -21.05 -18.20 26.71
CA GLU A 283 -20.29 -19.47 26.73
C GLU A 283 -19.36 -19.56 27.95
N GLN A 284 -18.66 -18.48 28.30
CA GLN A 284 -17.82 -18.42 29.50
C GLN A 284 -18.63 -18.57 30.80
N TYR A 285 -19.83 -17.97 30.85
CA TYR A 285 -20.73 -18.11 31.99
C TYR A 285 -21.23 -19.56 32.18
N VAL A 286 -21.66 -20.21 31.09
CA VAL A 286 -22.10 -21.60 31.09
C VAL A 286 -20.96 -22.52 31.53
N TRP A 287 -19.77 -22.36 30.98
CA TRP A 287 -18.57 -23.14 31.33
C TRP A 287 -18.22 -23.01 32.82
N LYS A 288 -18.19 -21.77 33.35
CA LYS A 288 -17.94 -21.54 34.79
C LYS A 288 -18.94 -22.26 35.67
N ASN A 289 -20.23 -22.18 35.33
CA ASN A 289 -21.28 -22.85 36.16
C ASN A 289 -21.20 -24.38 36.11
N GLN A 290 -20.82 -24.97 34.96
CA GLN A 290 -20.61 -26.42 34.83
C GLN A 290 -19.37 -26.85 35.60
N SER A 291 -18.28 -26.08 35.59
CA SER A 291 -17.06 -26.39 36.35
C SER A 291 -17.28 -26.33 37.86
N VAL A 292 -18.07 -25.37 38.35
CA VAL A 292 -18.45 -25.26 39.78
C VAL A 292 -19.33 -26.44 40.22
N LYS A 293 -20.25 -26.94 39.36
CA LYS A 293 -21.07 -28.11 39.65
C LYS A 293 -20.24 -29.39 39.74
N LYS A 294 -19.21 -29.56 38.90
CA LYS A 294 -18.30 -30.72 38.93
C LYS A 294 -17.38 -30.76 40.15
N LEU A 295 -17.10 -29.62 40.79
CA LEU A 295 -16.29 -29.53 42.01
C LEU A 295 -17.10 -29.74 43.29
N LYS A 296 -18.45 -29.76 43.23
CA LYS A 296 -19.34 -30.00 44.37
C LYS A 296 -19.90 -31.41 44.45
N ASN A 297 -19.65 -32.20 43.43
CA ASN A 297 -19.90 -33.65 43.40
C ASN A 297 -18.59 -34.44 43.50
#